data_232344fcdadd308f4ddd6aeab2c67923
#
_entry.id   232344fcdadd308f4ddd6aeab2c67923
#
_cell.length_a   1.000
_cell.length_b   1.000
_cell.length_c   1.000
_cell.angle_alpha   90.00
_cell.angle_beta   90.00
_cell.angle_gamma   90.00
#
_symmetry.space_group_name_H-M   'P 1'
#
loop_
_entity.id
_entity.type
_entity.pdbx_description
1 polymer ?
#
loop_
_entity_poly.entity_id
_entity_poly.type
_entity_poly.pdbx_seq_one_letter_code
_entity_poly.pdbx_strand_id
1 'polypeptide(L)'
;MRTLGALVCLIAASHSAHAADDPAKVFEERILPIFKSPEPSSCVRCHLAAVDLKDYILPSAKDTFLALRDQGLIDLDKPEKSKVLALIDRGATDPKGAGLIAAKRQKAEYEAFAAWIKACAADPALRAAPKPERVPALATKPAAVVKHARKDRMLESFETNIWALRFRCMNCHTEGTPQNDKLVTEHGARVAWFRKDGPEATMEFLLASKLIDTDNPTKSLLLTKPLNDVKHGGGVKVVAGDQGYRAIRAWLEDVAAIKTGKYTKATDLPAPEPGPKQFGTDVWLKLEKTPDAWGDKLLTVQVFAWDTTASAWEKEPIATSDRVVWGKGKLWQHTLSLLAPAGSARARAWEKDKPALPAGKYLVKVFVTSNDKAKTDWKAKPGADEFVGEIEFQARWREGYGAMTVVDASRTKR
;
A
#
# COMPACT_ATOMS: atom_id res chain seq x y z
N MET A 1 45.05 -76.51 23.16
CA MET A 1 43.88 -75.69 23.50
C MET A 1 44.37 -74.26 23.64
N ARG A 2 44.09 -73.43 22.65
CA ARG A 2 44.49 -72.01 22.64
C ARG A 2 43.22 -71.19 22.68
N THR A 3 42.99 -70.44 23.76
CA THR A 3 41.88 -69.52 23.93
C THR A 3 42.26 -68.17 23.37
N LEU A 4 41.55 -67.73 22.30
CA LEU A 4 41.62 -66.36 21.76
C LEU A 4 40.72 -65.45 22.61
N GLY A 5 41.32 -64.45 23.25
CA GLY A 5 40.61 -63.38 23.91
C GLY A 5 40.30 -62.29 22.88
N ALA A 6 39.02 -61.97 22.63
CA ALA A 6 38.60 -60.87 21.81
C ALA A 6 38.58 -59.56 22.63
N LEU A 7 39.43 -58.60 22.23
CA LEU A 7 39.49 -57.24 22.78
C LEU A 7 38.42 -56.39 22.04
N VAL A 8 37.34 -56.03 22.72
CA VAL A 8 36.34 -55.10 22.22
C VAL A 8 36.81 -53.67 22.52
N CYS A 9 37.25 -52.93 21.50
CA CYS A 9 37.49 -51.49 21.58
C CYS A 9 36.16 -50.75 21.51
N LEU A 10 35.70 -50.21 22.65
CA LEU A 10 34.66 -49.18 22.68
C LEU A 10 35.22 -47.85 22.18
N ILE A 11 34.85 -47.48 20.96
CA ILE A 11 35.10 -46.12 20.46
C ILE A 11 34.01 -45.24 21.05
N ALA A 12 34.35 -44.50 22.09
CA ALA A 12 33.50 -43.40 22.60
C ALA A 12 33.52 -42.26 21.58
N ALA A 13 32.41 -42.15 20.79
CA ALA A 13 32.18 -40.99 19.92
C ALA A 13 31.93 -39.75 20.82
N SER A 14 32.99 -38.97 21.03
CA SER A 14 32.87 -37.66 21.66
C SER A 14 32.07 -36.75 20.74
N HIS A 15 30.76 -36.63 20.97
CA HIS A 15 29.96 -35.58 20.41
C HIS A 15 30.43 -34.27 21.02
N SER A 16 31.25 -33.50 20.31
CA SER A 16 31.53 -32.10 20.64
C SER A 16 30.21 -31.33 20.54
N ALA A 17 29.54 -31.18 21.67
CA ALA A 17 28.44 -30.21 21.75
C ALA A 17 29.05 -28.85 21.42
N HIS A 18 28.75 -28.31 20.25
CA HIS A 18 29.03 -26.92 19.96
C HIS A 18 28.29 -26.11 21.03
N ALA A 19 29.05 -25.44 21.89
CA ALA A 19 28.51 -24.49 22.84
C ALA A 19 27.65 -23.50 22.04
N ALA A 20 26.37 -23.41 22.37
CA ALA A 20 25.52 -22.41 21.76
C ALA A 20 26.13 -21.05 22.00
N ASP A 21 26.25 -20.23 20.94
CA ASP A 21 26.79 -18.87 21.09
C ASP A 21 25.98 -18.11 22.13
N ASP A 22 26.64 -17.45 23.05
CA ASP A 22 26.01 -16.59 24.07
C ASP A 22 25.26 -15.43 23.37
N PRO A 23 23.92 -15.35 23.54
CA PRO A 23 23.12 -14.30 22.92
C PRO A 23 23.60 -12.88 23.25
N ALA A 24 24.05 -12.64 24.46
CA ALA A 24 24.54 -11.33 24.88
C ALA A 24 25.83 -10.95 24.14
N LYS A 25 26.74 -11.90 24.03
CA LYS A 25 28.01 -11.70 23.32
C LYS A 25 27.79 -11.45 21.83
N VAL A 26 26.92 -12.24 21.19
CA VAL A 26 26.58 -12.03 19.77
C VAL A 26 25.95 -10.67 19.55
N PHE A 27 25.10 -10.21 20.47
CA PHE A 27 24.51 -8.91 20.42
C PHE A 27 25.53 -7.78 20.52
N GLU A 28 26.41 -7.84 21.51
CA GLU A 28 27.43 -6.81 21.72
C GLU A 28 28.44 -6.74 20.57
N GLU A 29 28.87 -7.89 20.07
CA GLU A 29 29.91 -7.98 19.02
C GLU A 29 29.38 -7.75 17.61
N ARG A 30 28.10 -8.08 17.32
CA ARG A 30 27.57 -8.09 15.96
C ARG A 30 26.38 -7.15 15.74
N ILE A 31 25.50 -6.97 16.73
CA ILE A 31 24.31 -6.14 16.57
C ILE A 31 24.56 -4.69 16.96
N LEU A 32 25.10 -4.43 18.14
CA LEU A 32 25.38 -3.07 18.59
C LEU A 32 26.29 -2.27 17.65
N PRO A 33 27.35 -2.84 17.05
CA PRO A 33 28.18 -2.11 16.09
C PRO A 33 27.42 -1.60 14.86
N ILE A 34 26.37 -2.30 14.41
CA ILE A 34 25.54 -1.88 13.30
C ILE A 34 24.94 -0.48 13.57
N PHE A 35 24.48 -0.26 14.82
CA PHE A 35 23.80 0.98 15.23
C PHE A 35 24.75 2.05 15.77
N LYS A 36 25.99 1.69 16.09
CA LYS A 36 27.05 2.62 16.49
C LYS A 36 27.92 3.09 15.33
N SER A 37 27.76 2.49 14.15
CA SER A 37 28.50 2.87 12.95
C SER A 37 28.13 4.29 12.49
N PRO A 38 29.11 5.13 12.11
CA PRO A 38 28.82 6.42 11.47
C PRO A 38 28.14 6.27 10.10
N GLU A 39 28.25 5.08 9.51
CA GLU A 39 27.57 4.77 8.25
C GLU A 39 26.18 4.18 8.50
N PRO A 40 25.15 4.69 7.81
CA PRO A 40 23.80 4.23 8.02
C PRO A 40 23.64 2.73 7.74
N SER A 41 22.97 2.01 8.66
CA SER A 41 22.63 0.61 8.46
C SER A 41 21.63 0.43 7.31
N SER A 42 21.47 -0.78 6.79
CA SER A 42 20.46 -1.07 5.77
C SER A 42 19.03 -0.80 6.28
N CYS A 43 18.83 -0.84 7.60
CA CYS A 43 17.55 -0.53 8.23
C CYS A 43 17.05 0.88 7.92
N VAL A 44 17.95 1.88 7.78
CA VAL A 44 17.57 3.26 7.43
C VAL A 44 17.08 3.42 5.99
N ARG A 45 17.26 2.42 5.13
CA ARG A 45 16.65 2.42 3.79
C ARG A 45 15.15 2.18 3.84
N CYS A 46 14.69 1.39 4.79
CA CYS A 46 13.28 1.10 5.01
C CYS A 46 12.66 2.04 6.04
N HIS A 47 13.47 2.53 6.98
CA HIS A 47 13.08 3.53 7.95
C HIS A 47 13.49 4.89 7.39
N LEU A 48 12.60 5.55 6.69
CA LEU A 48 12.83 6.90 6.17
C LEU A 48 13.05 7.85 7.33
N ALA A 49 14.10 8.61 7.26
CA ALA A 49 14.59 9.60 8.21
C ALA A 49 13.74 9.83 9.48
N ALA A 50 14.36 9.79 10.64
CA ALA A 50 13.78 10.10 11.95
C ALA A 50 13.01 8.99 12.69
N VAL A 51 12.92 7.76 12.18
CA VAL A 51 12.51 6.65 13.05
C VAL A 51 13.71 6.26 13.90
N ASP A 52 13.55 6.54 15.13
CA ASP A 52 14.54 6.19 16.14
C ASP A 52 14.48 4.68 16.39
N LEU A 53 15.43 3.94 15.82
CA LEU A 53 15.58 2.50 16.03
C LEU A 53 15.78 2.12 17.52
N LYS A 54 15.99 3.11 18.41
CA LYS A 54 16.08 2.89 19.86
C LYS A 54 14.86 2.18 20.44
N ASP A 55 13.69 2.29 19.78
CA ASP A 55 12.46 1.64 20.23
C ASP A 55 12.45 0.12 19.97
N TYR A 56 13.37 -0.35 19.11
CA TYR A 56 13.50 -1.76 18.72
C TYR A 56 14.81 -2.37 19.17
N ILE A 57 15.87 -1.58 19.12
CA ILE A 57 17.21 -1.97 19.51
C ILE A 57 17.50 -1.27 20.84
N LEU A 58 17.25 -1.99 21.91
CA LEU A 58 17.43 -1.53 23.28
C LEU A 58 18.89 -1.76 23.73
N PRO A 59 19.33 -1.13 24.83
CA PRO A 59 20.69 -1.26 25.30
C PRO A 59 21.14 -2.70 25.65
N SER A 60 20.19 -3.57 26.02
CA SER A 60 20.48 -4.96 26.32
C SER A 60 19.99 -5.94 25.26
N ALA A 61 20.73 -7.05 25.07
CA ALA A 61 20.35 -8.15 24.22
C ALA A 61 18.99 -8.72 24.59
N LYS A 62 18.74 -8.92 25.89
CA LYS A 62 17.49 -9.46 26.42
C LYS A 62 16.31 -8.56 26.09
N ASP A 63 16.40 -7.26 26.37
CA ASP A 63 15.28 -6.33 26.15
C ASP A 63 14.97 -6.17 24.66
N THR A 64 16.02 -6.12 23.82
CA THR A 64 15.88 -6.11 22.36
C THR A 64 15.15 -7.37 21.87
N PHE A 65 15.58 -8.54 22.35
CA PHE A 65 14.96 -9.80 21.96
C PHE A 65 13.48 -9.85 22.38
N LEU A 66 13.17 -9.50 23.63
CA LEU A 66 11.79 -9.47 24.13
C LEU A 66 10.93 -8.47 23.35
N ALA A 67 11.45 -7.29 23.06
CA ALA A 67 10.75 -6.29 22.28
C ALA A 67 10.38 -6.81 20.88
N LEU A 68 11.31 -7.44 20.17
CA LEU A 68 11.09 -8.00 18.84
C LEU A 68 10.20 -9.25 18.88
N ARG A 69 10.38 -10.14 19.87
CA ARG A 69 9.56 -11.34 20.07
C ARG A 69 8.10 -10.97 20.31
N ASP A 70 7.84 -10.09 21.25
CA ASP A 70 6.48 -9.74 21.68
C ASP A 70 5.70 -8.94 20.64
N GLN A 71 6.41 -8.38 19.65
CA GLN A 71 5.82 -7.77 18.46
C GLN A 71 5.63 -8.79 17.31
N GLY A 72 5.95 -10.06 17.51
CA GLY A 72 5.83 -11.10 16.50
C GLY A 72 6.80 -10.95 15.32
N LEU A 73 7.95 -10.30 15.56
CA LEU A 73 9.02 -10.14 14.57
C LEU A 73 10.02 -11.29 14.58
N ILE A 74 10.03 -12.10 15.65
CA ILE A 74 10.86 -13.29 15.81
C ILE A 74 9.99 -14.53 15.85
N ASP A 75 10.33 -15.53 15.04
CA ASP A 75 9.76 -16.88 15.08
C ASP A 75 10.67 -17.76 15.95
N LEU A 76 10.17 -18.20 17.09
CA LEU A 76 10.94 -19.00 18.06
C LEU A 76 11.15 -20.46 17.62
N ASP A 77 10.27 -20.98 16.79
CA ASP A 77 10.30 -22.36 16.33
C ASP A 77 11.08 -22.51 15.02
N LYS A 78 11.08 -21.46 14.21
CA LYS A 78 11.81 -21.35 12.95
C LYS A 78 12.54 -20.02 12.86
N PRO A 79 13.64 -19.84 13.64
CA PRO A 79 14.36 -18.58 13.75
C PRO A 79 14.76 -17.96 12.41
N GLU A 80 15.08 -18.79 11.42
CA GLU A 80 15.42 -18.39 10.06
C GLU A 80 14.23 -17.80 9.27
N LYS A 81 12.98 -18.02 9.74
CA LYS A 81 11.75 -17.45 9.15
C LYS A 81 11.25 -16.20 9.87
N SER A 82 12.03 -15.69 10.79
CA SER A 82 11.69 -14.46 11.53
C SER A 82 11.42 -13.29 10.58
N LYS A 83 10.34 -12.57 10.84
CA LYS A 83 9.92 -11.43 10.00
C LYS A 83 11.00 -10.34 9.90
N VAL A 84 11.76 -10.11 10.97
CA VAL A 84 12.84 -9.12 10.96
C VAL A 84 13.91 -9.48 9.92
N LEU A 85 14.22 -10.76 9.70
CA LEU A 85 15.15 -11.21 8.67
C LEU A 85 14.60 -10.96 7.27
N ALA A 86 13.32 -11.27 7.05
CA ALA A 86 12.66 -10.98 5.78
C ALA A 86 12.60 -9.46 5.49
N LEU A 87 12.48 -8.62 6.53
CA LEU A 87 12.52 -7.16 6.38
C LEU A 87 13.92 -6.66 6.01
N ILE A 88 14.97 -7.24 6.60
CA ILE A 88 16.35 -6.93 6.24
C ILE A 88 16.64 -7.34 4.79
N ASP A 89 16.15 -8.51 4.38
CA ASP A 89 16.37 -9.05 3.02
C ASP A 89 15.66 -8.22 1.94
N ARG A 90 14.47 -7.71 2.20
CA ARG A 90 13.73 -6.83 1.27
C ARG A 90 14.48 -5.56 0.87
N GLY A 91 15.40 -5.08 1.68
CA GLY A 91 16.27 -3.95 1.35
C GLY A 91 17.31 -4.22 0.25
N ALA A 92 17.46 -5.49 -0.23
CA ALA A 92 18.48 -5.91 -1.17
C ALA A 92 18.20 -5.56 -2.65
N THR A 93 16.99 -5.21 -3.00
CA THR A 93 16.58 -5.07 -4.39
C THR A 93 16.74 -3.65 -4.93
N ASP A 94 17.98 -3.10 -4.94
CA ASP A 94 18.31 -1.95 -5.78
C ASP A 94 19.35 -2.36 -6.84
N PRO A 95 18.95 -2.53 -8.13
CA PRO A 95 19.84 -3.01 -9.18
C PRO A 95 20.82 -1.97 -9.73
N LYS A 96 20.80 -0.72 -9.28
CA LYS A 96 21.57 0.36 -9.92
C LYS A 96 22.58 1.01 -8.96
N GLY A 97 23.79 0.48 -8.97
CA GLY A 97 25.03 1.26 -8.77
C GLY A 97 25.49 1.63 -7.36
N ALA A 98 24.64 1.71 -6.35
CA ALA A 98 25.07 1.70 -4.94
C ALA A 98 25.33 0.27 -4.43
N GLY A 99 25.24 -0.65 -5.35
CA GLY A 99 24.95 -2.06 -5.24
C GLY A 99 25.91 -2.88 -4.37
N LEU A 100 27.19 -2.89 -4.64
CA LEU A 100 28.09 -3.89 -4.03
C LEU A 100 28.39 -3.66 -2.56
N ILE A 101 28.64 -2.41 -2.15
CA ILE A 101 28.97 -2.10 -0.74
C ILE A 101 27.71 -2.21 0.12
N ALA A 102 26.60 -1.71 -0.40
CA ALA A 102 25.33 -1.78 0.28
C ALA A 102 24.78 -3.21 0.38
N ALA A 103 24.94 -4.03 -0.66
CA ALA A 103 24.57 -5.43 -0.63
C ALA A 103 25.45 -6.25 0.33
N LYS A 104 26.76 -5.98 0.38
CA LYS A 104 27.65 -6.61 1.36
C LYS A 104 27.29 -6.25 2.80
N ARG A 105 26.97 -4.98 3.05
CA ARG A 105 26.54 -4.53 4.39
C ARG A 105 25.24 -5.20 4.81
N GLN A 106 24.24 -5.18 3.96
CA GLN A 106 22.95 -5.80 4.22
C GLN A 106 23.08 -7.31 4.49
N LYS A 107 23.90 -8.01 3.71
CA LYS A 107 24.19 -9.42 3.93
C LYS A 107 24.83 -9.65 5.29
N ALA A 108 25.81 -8.82 5.66
CA ALA A 108 26.47 -8.88 6.97
C ALA A 108 25.49 -8.62 8.12
N GLU A 109 24.60 -7.64 7.96
CA GLU A 109 23.53 -7.34 8.93
C GLU A 109 22.54 -8.49 9.05
N TYR A 110 22.10 -9.05 7.92
CA TYR A 110 21.24 -10.25 7.90
C TYR A 110 21.89 -11.42 8.65
N GLU A 111 23.14 -11.73 8.35
CA GLU A 111 23.88 -12.82 8.98
C GLU A 111 24.08 -12.57 10.50
N ALA A 112 24.32 -11.32 10.90
CA ALA A 112 24.43 -10.95 12.30
C ALA A 112 23.10 -11.16 13.05
N PHE A 113 21.99 -10.66 12.51
CA PHE A 113 20.67 -10.86 13.09
C PHE A 113 20.24 -12.33 13.09
N ALA A 114 20.50 -13.07 12.03
CA ALA A 114 20.19 -14.50 11.95
C ALA A 114 20.93 -15.31 13.02
N ALA A 115 22.22 -15.05 13.20
CA ALA A 115 23.03 -15.70 14.25
C ALA A 115 22.53 -15.36 15.66
N TRP A 116 22.25 -14.07 15.91
CA TRP A 116 21.75 -13.63 17.21
C TRP A 116 20.35 -14.19 17.53
N ILE A 117 19.42 -14.14 16.59
CA ILE A 117 18.07 -14.69 16.78
C ILE A 117 18.13 -16.19 17.04
N LYS A 118 18.98 -16.91 16.32
CA LYS A 118 19.20 -18.35 16.53
C LYS A 118 19.72 -18.63 17.93
N ALA A 119 20.72 -17.88 18.42
CA ALA A 119 21.25 -18.00 19.76
C ALA A 119 20.18 -17.71 20.82
N CYS A 120 19.40 -16.62 20.65
CA CYS A 120 18.30 -16.28 21.56
C CYS A 120 17.20 -17.34 21.58
N ALA A 121 16.82 -17.87 20.42
CA ALA A 121 15.78 -18.91 20.30
C ALA A 121 16.24 -20.26 20.90
N ALA A 122 17.53 -20.53 20.99
CA ALA A 122 18.09 -21.70 21.64
C ALA A 122 18.17 -21.55 23.16
N ASP A 123 18.06 -20.33 23.70
CA ASP A 123 18.13 -20.07 25.15
C ASP A 123 16.74 -20.29 25.79
N PRO A 124 16.56 -21.33 26.65
CA PRO A 124 15.29 -21.61 27.29
C PRO A 124 14.82 -20.48 28.22
N ALA A 125 15.74 -19.74 28.85
CA ALA A 125 15.38 -18.63 29.73
C ALA A 125 14.81 -17.43 28.95
N LEU A 126 15.35 -17.13 27.77
CA LEU A 126 14.83 -16.10 26.88
C LEU A 126 13.52 -16.52 26.24
N ARG A 127 13.37 -17.78 25.83
CA ARG A 127 12.10 -18.30 25.28
C ARG A 127 10.96 -18.20 26.29
N ALA A 128 11.21 -18.59 27.54
CA ALA A 128 10.22 -18.64 28.61
C ALA A 128 10.04 -17.31 29.34
N ALA A 129 10.86 -16.31 29.05
CA ALA A 129 10.79 -15.02 29.73
C ALA A 129 9.40 -14.40 29.57
N PRO A 130 8.73 -14.01 30.67
CA PRO A 130 7.41 -13.41 30.61
C PRO A 130 7.47 -12.10 29.84
N LYS A 131 6.36 -11.75 29.20
CA LYS A 131 6.20 -10.42 28.61
C LYS A 131 6.35 -9.39 29.73
N PRO A 132 7.20 -8.36 29.58
CA PRO A 132 7.35 -7.34 30.58
C PRO A 132 6.00 -6.68 30.89
N GLU A 133 5.59 -6.62 32.14
CA GLU A 133 4.31 -5.97 32.55
C GLU A 133 4.29 -4.47 32.21
N ARG A 134 5.45 -3.85 32.13
CA ARG A 134 5.65 -2.50 31.64
C ARG A 134 6.83 -2.50 30.69
N VAL A 135 6.54 -2.51 29.42
CA VAL A 135 7.50 -1.98 28.46
C VAL A 135 7.61 -0.49 28.82
N PRO A 136 8.83 0.05 29.03
CA PRO A 136 9.01 1.49 29.29
C PRO A 136 8.21 2.31 28.27
N ALA A 137 7.93 3.57 28.55
CA ALA A 137 7.11 4.48 27.73
C ALA A 137 7.44 4.51 26.21
N LEU A 138 8.56 3.91 25.84
CA LEU A 138 9.01 3.56 24.49
C LEU A 138 7.99 2.72 23.70
N ALA A 139 7.20 1.90 24.35
CA ALA A 139 6.27 0.98 23.69
C ALA A 139 4.86 1.54 23.52
N THR A 140 4.59 2.74 23.94
CA THR A 140 3.33 3.39 23.60
C THR A 140 3.26 3.73 22.10
N LYS A 141 2.99 2.71 21.31
CA LYS A 141 2.74 2.75 19.88
C LYS A 141 3.93 3.01 18.93
N PRO A 142 5.13 2.41 19.13
CA PRO A 142 6.19 2.49 18.13
C PRO A 142 5.74 1.90 16.79
N ALA A 143 4.85 0.90 16.81
CA ALA A 143 4.28 0.30 15.60
C ALA A 143 3.59 1.32 14.67
N ALA A 144 2.90 2.34 15.22
CA ALA A 144 2.26 3.36 14.40
C ALA A 144 3.29 4.33 13.80
N VAL A 145 4.24 4.83 14.60
CA VAL A 145 5.30 5.73 14.12
C VAL A 145 6.21 5.02 13.13
N VAL A 146 6.61 3.79 13.43
CA VAL A 146 7.45 2.99 12.54
C VAL A 146 6.72 2.66 11.24
N LYS A 147 5.45 2.27 11.31
CA LYS A 147 4.63 2.03 10.12
C LYS A 147 4.57 3.28 9.23
N HIS A 148 4.56 4.46 9.82
CA HIS A 148 4.47 5.74 9.12
C HIS A 148 5.76 6.17 8.46
N ALA A 149 6.88 5.87 9.07
CA ALA A 149 8.20 6.18 8.56
C ALA A 149 8.74 5.11 7.60
N ARG A 150 8.05 3.98 7.49
CA ARG A 150 8.46 2.85 6.67
C ARG A 150 8.00 2.97 5.22
N LYS A 151 8.70 2.26 4.36
CA LYS A 151 8.33 2.01 2.98
C LYS A 151 6.95 1.34 2.84
N ASP A 152 6.56 0.48 3.80
CA ASP A 152 5.24 -0.15 3.85
C ASP A 152 4.10 0.86 4.08
N ARG A 153 4.33 1.95 4.84
CA ARG A 153 3.35 3.04 4.95
C ARG A 153 3.17 3.78 3.62
N MET A 154 4.27 4.07 2.93
CA MET A 154 4.20 4.67 1.60
C MET A 154 3.47 3.75 0.62
N LEU A 155 3.73 2.43 0.69
CA LEU A 155 3.08 1.43 -0.15
C LEU A 155 1.58 1.34 0.17
N GLU A 156 1.19 1.30 1.46
CA GLU A 156 -0.21 1.29 1.86
C GLU A 156 -0.96 2.53 1.34
N SER A 157 -0.35 3.70 1.46
CA SER A 157 -0.89 4.96 0.92
C SER A 157 -0.96 4.93 -0.60
N PHE A 158 0.06 4.39 -1.26
CA PHE A 158 0.09 4.20 -2.70
C PHE A 158 -1.02 3.25 -3.20
N GLU A 159 -1.17 2.10 -2.56
CA GLU A 159 -2.20 1.12 -2.91
C GLU A 159 -3.60 1.70 -2.77
N THR A 160 -3.84 2.44 -1.69
CA THR A 160 -5.14 3.04 -1.41
C THR A 160 -5.48 4.17 -2.39
N ASN A 161 -4.50 5.02 -2.71
CA ASN A 161 -4.74 6.26 -3.46
C ASN A 161 -4.45 6.14 -4.96
N ILE A 162 -3.40 5.43 -5.35
CA ILE A 162 -2.98 5.35 -6.76
C ILE A 162 -3.37 4.02 -7.39
N TRP A 163 -2.98 2.91 -6.75
CA TRP A 163 -3.20 1.57 -7.30
C TRP A 163 -4.68 1.21 -7.39
N ALA A 164 -5.50 1.65 -6.42
CA ALA A 164 -6.95 1.47 -6.45
C ALA A 164 -7.63 2.18 -7.64
N LEU A 165 -7.00 3.23 -8.19
CA LEU A 165 -7.50 3.98 -9.34
C LEU A 165 -6.77 3.68 -10.66
N ARG A 166 -5.90 2.66 -10.69
CA ARG A 166 -5.01 2.35 -11.83
C ARG A 166 -5.72 2.22 -13.16
N PHE A 167 -6.94 1.71 -13.19
CA PHE A 167 -7.72 1.52 -14.42
C PHE A 167 -8.00 2.81 -15.18
N ARG A 168 -7.87 3.97 -14.54
CA ARG A 168 -7.96 5.29 -15.18
C ARG A 168 -6.74 5.62 -16.07
N CYS A 169 -5.59 5.00 -15.80
CA CYS A 169 -4.30 5.39 -16.37
C CYS A 169 -3.54 4.24 -17.05
N MET A 170 -3.77 2.99 -16.59
CA MET A 170 -2.92 1.85 -16.96
C MET A 170 -2.94 1.49 -18.44
N ASN A 171 -4.01 1.78 -19.18
CA ASN A 171 -4.09 1.48 -20.59
C ASN A 171 -2.97 2.13 -21.43
N CYS A 172 -2.53 3.34 -21.02
CA CYS A 172 -1.45 4.06 -21.69
C CYS A 172 -0.11 3.94 -20.96
N HIS A 173 -0.12 3.66 -19.66
CA HIS A 173 1.06 3.77 -18.80
C HIS A 173 1.61 2.44 -18.30
N THR A 174 1.03 1.29 -18.70
CA THR A 174 1.55 -0.03 -18.31
C THR A 174 2.68 -0.46 -19.24
N GLU A 175 3.84 -0.78 -18.69
CA GLU A 175 5.01 -1.25 -19.45
C GLU A 175 4.71 -2.46 -20.33
N GLY A 176 5.29 -2.48 -21.54
CA GLY A 176 5.21 -3.60 -22.47
C GLY A 176 3.80 -3.89 -22.99
N THR A 177 2.92 -2.89 -22.99
CA THR A 177 1.68 -2.94 -23.79
C THR A 177 1.89 -2.23 -25.13
N PRO A 178 1.25 -2.69 -26.23
CA PRO A 178 1.44 -2.07 -27.55
C PRO A 178 1.15 -0.56 -27.58
N GLN A 179 0.20 -0.10 -26.80
CA GLN A 179 -0.10 1.32 -26.62
C GLN A 179 1.03 2.07 -25.92
N ASN A 180 1.58 1.47 -24.85
CA ASN A 180 2.65 2.07 -24.09
C ASN A 180 3.97 2.10 -24.87
N ASP A 181 4.30 1.04 -25.62
CA ASP A 181 5.53 0.94 -26.38
C ASP A 181 5.65 2.09 -27.40
N LYS A 182 4.53 2.47 -28.05
CA LYS A 182 4.48 3.66 -28.91
C LYS A 182 4.79 4.94 -28.13
N LEU A 183 4.17 5.11 -26.96
CA LEU A 183 4.39 6.28 -26.11
C LEU A 183 5.81 6.34 -25.54
N VAL A 184 6.41 5.19 -25.22
CA VAL A 184 7.80 5.12 -24.76
C VAL A 184 8.76 5.57 -25.87
N THR A 185 8.50 5.16 -27.11
CA THR A 185 9.30 5.59 -28.27
C THR A 185 9.22 7.10 -28.47
N GLU A 186 8.05 7.70 -28.27
CA GLU A 186 7.81 9.14 -28.50
C GLU A 186 8.24 10.01 -27.31
N HIS A 187 8.02 9.54 -26.07
CA HIS A 187 8.12 10.36 -24.86
C HIS A 187 9.13 9.84 -23.82
N GLY A 188 9.77 8.70 -24.09
CA GLY A 188 10.76 8.07 -23.22
C GLY A 188 10.17 7.17 -22.13
N ALA A 189 11.05 6.43 -21.46
CA ALA A 189 10.69 5.35 -20.53
C ALA A 189 9.81 5.79 -19.31
N ARG A 190 9.80 7.08 -18.96
CA ARG A 190 8.99 7.59 -17.85
C ARG A 190 7.48 7.45 -18.06
N VAL A 191 7.03 7.25 -19.31
CA VAL A 191 5.61 7.00 -19.62
C VAL A 191 5.16 5.63 -19.13
N ALA A 192 6.07 4.65 -19.07
CA ALA A 192 5.81 3.28 -18.64
C ALA A 192 5.91 3.14 -17.11
N TRP A 193 5.15 3.91 -16.36
CA TRP A 193 5.30 3.96 -14.91
C TRP A 193 4.50 2.91 -14.14
N PHE A 194 3.47 2.27 -14.73
CA PHE A 194 2.86 1.07 -14.17
C PHE A 194 3.72 -0.15 -14.51
N ARG A 195 4.32 -0.73 -13.49
CA ARG A 195 5.20 -1.90 -13.60
C ARG A 195 4.40 -3.20 -13.50
N LYS A 196 4.83 -4.22 -14.26
CA LYS A 196 4.19 -5.54 -14.26
C LYS A 196 4.31 -6.27 -12.92
N ASP A 197 5.37 -5.97 -12.17
CA ASP A 197 5.69 -6.58 -10.88
C ASP A 197 4.81 -6.07 -9.73
N GLY A 198 3.84 -5.22 -10.02
CA GLY A 198 2.81 -4.82 -9.07
C GLY A 198 2.96 -3.43 -8.46
N PRO A 199 2.22 -3.17 -7.35
CA PRO A 199 2.13 -1.84 -6.76
C PRO A 199 3.46 -1.34 -6.18
N GLU A 200 4.23 -2.19 -5.51
CA GLU A 200 5.51 -1.80 -4.91
C GLU A 200 6.52 -1.37 -5.98
N ALA A 201 6.70 -2.17 -7.04
CA ALA A 201 7.58 -1.85 -8.15
C ALA A 201 7.15 -0.57 -8.89
N THR A 202 5.83 -0.35 -9.04
CA THR A 202 5.27 0.87 -9.62
C THR A 202 5.57 2.09 -8.76
N MET A 203 5.38 1.99 -7.45
CA MET A 203 5.69 3.06 -6.52
C MET A 203 7.18 3.42 -6.52
N GLU A 204 8.06 2.42 -6.48
CA GLU A 204 9.51 2.63 -6.53
C GLU A 204 9.95 3.33 -7.82
N PHE A 205 9.39 2.90 -8.95
CA PHE A 205 9.66 3.56 -10.22
C PHE A 205 9.22 5.03 -10.20
N LEU A 206 8.02 5.33 -9.68
CA LEU A 206 7.54 6.71 -9.56
C LEU A 206 8.45 7.56 -8.66
N LEU A 207 8.87 7.03 -7.52
CA LEU A 207 9.78 7.71 -6.60
C LEU A 207 11.15 8.03 -7.23
N ALA A 208 11.63 7.17 -8.15
CA ALA A 208 12.89 7.35 -8.86
C ALA A 208 12.78 8.22 -10.14
N SER A 209 11.58 8.40 -10.69
CA SER A 209 11.36 8.90 -12.07
C SER A 209 11.35 10.41 -12.24
N LYS A 210 11.48 11.21 -11.16
CA LYS A 210 11.31 12.67 -11.16
C LYS A 210 9.90 13.13 -11.61
N LEU A 211 8.88 12.27 -11.47
CA LEU A 211 7.48 12.63 -11.72
C LEU A 211 6.84 13.24 -10.47
N ILE A 212 7.51 13.18 -9.33
CA ILE A 212 7.08 13.65 -8.03
C ILE A 212 7.98 14.81 -7.60
N ASP A 213 7.35 15.92 -7.22
CA ASP A 213 7.96 17.07 -6.57
C ASP A 213 7.59 17.00 -5.09
N THR A 214 8.56 16.68 -4.24
CA THR A 214 8.33 16.56 -2.79
C THR A 214 8.34 17.87 -2.05
N ASP A 215 8.91 18.91 -2.64
CA ASP A 215 8.92 20.27 -2.07
C ASP A 215 7.60 20.99 -2.38
N ASN A 216 7.03 20.71 -3.55
CA ASN A 216 5.76 21.27 -4.01
C ASN A 216 4.86 20.14 -4.58
N PRO A 217 4.20 19.32 -3.74
CA PRO A 217 3.44 18.14 -4.18
C PRO A 217 2.44 18.43 -5.29
N THR A 218 1.79 19.58 -5.26
CA THR A 218 0.81 20.00 -6.28
C THR A 218 1.42 20.34 -7.64
N LYS A 219 2.74 20.50 -7.73
CA LYS A 219 3.47 20.69 -8.98
C LYS A 219 4.03 19.41 -9.58
N SER A 220 3.82 18.29 -8.93
CA SER A 220 4.23 16.98 -9.42
C SER A 220 3.65 16.70 -10.81
N LEU A 221 4.47 16.21 -11.73
CA LEU A 221 4.01 15.83 -13.07
C LEU A 221 2.96 14.72 -13.03
N LEU A 222 2.99 13.88 -12.01
CA LEU A 222 1.97 12.85 -11.78
C LEU A 222 0.57 13.44 -11.57
N LEU A 223 0.45 14.69 -11.09
CA LEU A 223 -0.80 15.41 -10.89
C LEU A 223 -1.10 16.37 -12.05
N THR A 224 -0.12 17.20 -12.43
CA THR A 224 -0.33 18.28 -13.40
C THR A 224 -0.54 17.78 -14.83
N LYS A 225 0.02 16.62 -15.18
CA LYS A 225 -0.22 15.96 -16.48
C LYS A 225 -1.67 15.52 -16.66
N PRO A 226 -2.27 14.69 -15.78
CA PRO A 226 -3.66 14.28 -15.93
C PRO A 226 -4.67 15.42 -15.76
N LEU A 227 -4.33 16.52 -15.08
CA LEU A 227 -5.09 17.79 -15.08
C LEU A 227 -5.03 18.51 -16.42
N ASN A 228 -4.01 18.22 -17.23
CA ASN A 228 -3.64 18.91 -18.46
C ASN A 228 -3.12 20.34 -18.24
N ASP A 229 -2.71 20.69 -17.02
CA ASP A 229 -1.97 21.93 -16.72
C ASP A 229 -0.60 21.93 -17.41
N VAL A 230 0.00 20.73 -17.52
CA VAL A 230 1.11 20.43 -18.42
C VAL A 230 0.59 19.51 -19.52
N LYS A 231 0.81 19.87 -20.80
CA LYS A 231 0.30 19.14 -21.96
C LYS A 231 0.38 17.61 -21.75
N HIS A 232 -0.77 16.94 -21.84
CA HIS A 232 -0.92 15.50 -21.68
C HIS A 232 -1.52 14.89 -22.94
N GLY A 233 -0.83 13.92 -23.57
CA GLY A 233 -1.30 13.28 -24.80
C GLY A 233 -2.65 12.57 -24.67
N GLY A 234 -3.00 12.12 -23.46
CA GLY A 234 -4.32 11.57 -23.16
C GLY A 234 -5.43 12.61 -22.88
N GLY A 235 -5.13 13.91 -22.93
CA GLY A 235 -6.05 14.98 -22.52
C GLY A 235 -6.34 14.98 -21.02
N VAL A 236 -7.42 15.64 -20.62
CA VAL A 236 -7.87 15.71 -19.21
C VAL A 236 -8.34 14.34 -18.74
N LYS A 237 -7.74 13.84 -17.65
CA LYS A 237 -8.10 12.55 -17.01
C LYS A 237 -8.65 12.73 -15.61
N VAL A 238 -8.24 13.80 -14.94
CA VAL A 238 -8.76 14.21 -13.63
C VAL A 238 -9.10 15.70 -13.67
N VAL A 239 -10.01 16.10 -12.82
CA VAL A 239 -10.33 17.52 -12.59
C VAL A 239 -10.27 17.81 -11.09
N ALA A 240 -10.03 19.07 -10.73
CA ALA A 240 -10.04 19.46 -9.32
C ALA A 240 -11.34 18.99 -8.64
N GLY A 241 -11.21 18.29 -7.52
CA GLY A 241 -12.32 17.77 -6.74
C GLY A 241 -12.82 16.39 -7.13
N ASP A 242 -12.37 15.80 -8.26
CA ASP A 242 -12.70 14.40 -8.53
C ASP A 242 -11.89 13.44 -7.65
N GLN A 243 -12.30 12.19 -7.60
CA GLN A 243 -11.66 11.13 -6.82
C GLN A 243 -10.18 10.93 -7.22
N GLY A 244 -9.89 11.01 -8.52
CA GLY A 244 -8.53 10.86 -9.02
C GLY A 244 -7.60 11.98 -8.54
N TYR A 245 -8.08 13.23 -8.60
CA TYR A 245 -7.35 14.38 -8.09
C TYR A 245 -7.08 14.26 -6.60
N ARG A 246 -8.13 13.97 -5.80
CA ARG A 246 -8.00 13.81 -4.34
C ARG A 246 -7.01 12.71 -3.98
N ALA A 247 -7.10 11.57 -4.65
CA ALA A 247 -6.25 10.42 -4.38
C ALA A 247 -4.79 10.68 -4.75
N ILE A 248 -4.53 11.20 -5.95
CA ILE A 248 -3.15 11.52 -6.38
C ILE A 248 -2.54 12.57 -5.43
N ARG A 249 -3.28 13.63 -5.10
CA ARG A 249 -2.81 14.68 -4.22
C ARG A 249 -2.55 14.16 -2.80
N ALA A 250 -3.45 13.35 -2.24
CA ALA A 250 -3.27 12.77 -0.91
C ALA A 250 -1.99 11.94 -0.81
N TRP A 251 -1.72 11.09 -1.81
CA TRP A 251 -0.48 10.31 -1.83
C TRP A 251 0.76 11.17 -1.98
N LEU A 252 0.75 12.19 -2.85
CA LEU A 252 1.87 13.11 -3.04
C LEU A 252 2.19 13.90 -1.76
N GLU A 253 1.16 14.36 -1.05
CA GLU A 253 1.32 15.06 0.23
C GLU A 253 1.87 14.13 1.32
N ASP A 254 1.43 12.85 1.35
CA ASP A 254 1.94 11.84 2.28
C ASP A 254 3.42 11.52 2.00
N VAL A 255 3.79 11.32 0.72
CA VAL A 255 5.20 11.14 0.31
C VAL A 255 6.07 12.32 0.72
N ALA A 256 5.60 13.54 0.47
CA ALA A 256 6.33 14.74 0.84
C ALA A 256 6.49 14.86 2.36
N ALA A 257 5.45 14.58 3.13
CA ALA A 257 5.48 14.58 4.59
C ALA A 257 6.48 13.55 5.15
N ILE A 258 6.51 12.34 4.58
CA ILE A 258 7.47 11.30 4.97
C ILE A 258 8.91 11.75 4.64
N LYS A 259 9.16 12.24 3.42
CA LYS A 259 10.49 12.65 2.98
C LYS A 259 11.04 13.87 3.71
N THR A 260 10.17 14.79 4.12
CA THR A 260 10.56 15.99 4.86
C THR A 260 10.58 15.78 6.37
N GLY A 261 10.31 14.57 6.86
CA GLY A 261 10.35 14.23 8.29
C GLY A 261 9.25 14.91 9.13
N LYS A 262 8.11 15.22 8.53
CA LYS A 262 6.97 15.81 9.27
C LYS A 262 6.36 14.85 10.29
N TYR A 263 6.48 13.55 10.05
CA TYR A 263 5.95 12.52 10.93
C TYR A 263 7.03 12.03 11.89
N THR A 264 7.16 12.68 13.03
CA THR A 264 8.16 12.35 14.06
C THR A 264 7.59 11.51 15.21
N LYS A 265 6.27 11.52 15.39
CA LYS A 265 5.55 10.78 16.44
C LYS A 265 4.15 10.36 15.96
N ALA A 266 3.53 9.41 16.65
CA ALA A 266 2.22 8.86 16.27
C ALA A 266 1.11 9.92 16.14
N THR A 267 1.18 10.99 16.93
CA THR A 267 0.21 12.09 16.88
C THR A 267 0.33 12.99 15.65
N ASP A 268 1.46 12.92 14.94
CA ASP A 268 1.67 13.70 13.71
C ASP A 268 1.01 13.03 12.49
N LEU A 269 0.55 11.77 12.67
CA LEU A 269 -0.08 11.02 11.62
C LEU A 269 -1.44 11.60 11.27
N PRO A 270 -1.79 11.73 9.98
CA PRO A 270 -3.16 12.03 9.62
C PRO A 270 -4.07 10.95 10.21
N ALA A 271 -5.17 11.38 10.79
CA ALA A 271 -6.20 10.43 11.23
C ALA A 271 -6.61 9.55 10.03
N PRO A 272 -6.82 8.24 10.24
CA PRO A 272 -7.36 7.40 9.17
C PRO A 272 -8.66 8.03 8.67
N GLU A 273 -8.77 8.27 7.38
CA GLU A 273 -10.04 8.75 6.83
C GLU A 273 -11.11 7.68 7.09
N PRO A 274 -12.21 8.03 7.77
CA PRO A 274 -13.31 7.10 7.94
C PRO A 274 -13.92 6.81 6.57
N GLY A 275 -14.05 5.54 6.25
CA GLY A 275 -14.65 5.16 4.97
C GLY A 275 -14.37 3.70 4.59
N PRO A 276 -15.07 3.22 3.56
CA PRO A 276 -14.84 1.89 3.04
C PRO A 276 -13.47 1.78 2.36
N LYS A 277 -12.90 0.59 2.41
CA LYS A 277 -11.74 0.24 1.58
C LYS A 277 -12.16 0.23 0.12
N GLN A 278 -11.28 0.78 -0.73
CA GLN A 278 -11.52 0.95 -2.15
C GLN A 278 -10.72 -0.06 -2.97
N PHE A 279 -11.38 -0.65 -3.98
CA PHE A 279 -10.81 -1.63 -4.87
C PHE A 279 -11.01 -1.20 -6.32
N GLY A 280 -9.92 -1.11 -7.08
CA GLY A 280 -9.99 -0.79 -8.51
C GLY A 280 -10.48 -1.97 -9.34
N THR A 281 -11.30 -1.70 -10.35
CA THR A 281 -11.80 -2.70 -11.29
C THR A 281 -11.85 -2.17 -12.71
N ASP A 282 -11.92 -3.08 -13.69
CA ASP A 282 -12.23 -2.77 -15.10
C ASP A 282 -13.74 -2.93 -15.40
N VAL A 283 -14.57 -2.71 -14.38
CA VAL A 283 -16.04 -2.69 -14.53
C VAL A 283 -16.49 -1.28 -14.87
N TRP A 284 -17.26 -1.14 -15.92
CA TRP A 284 -17.70 0.15 -16.46
C TRP A 284 -19.18 0.38 -16.26
N LEU A 285 -19.53 1.60 -15.87
CA LEU A 285 -20.89 2.12 -15.89
C LEU A 285 -20.97 3.26 -16.89
N LYS A 286 -22.05 3.26 -17.69
CA LYS A 286 -22.38 4.28 -18.67
C LYS A 286 -23.76 4.82 -18.38
N LEU A 287 -23.89 6.13 -18.23
CA LEU A 287 -25.17 6.84 -18.19
C LEU A 287 -25.38 7.51 -19.54
N GLU A 288 -26.44 7.11 -20.26
CA GLU A 288 -26.84 7.71 -21.52
C GLU A 288 -28.00 8.67 -21.31
N LYS A 289 -28.20 9.59 -22.26
CA LYS A 289 -29.26 10.60 -22.22
C LYS A 289 -29.22 11.45 -20.95
N THR A 290 -28.03 11.83 -20.53
CA THR A 290 -27.87 12.71 -19.37
C THR A 290 -28.58 14.07 -19.66
N PRO A 291 -29.28 14.64 -18.68
CA PRO A 291 -29.90 15.96 -18.80
C PRO A 291 -28.88 17.03 -19.19
N ASP A 292 -29.29 18.01 -20.00
CA ASP A 292 -28.42 19.11 -20.44
C ASP A 292 -27.84 19.91 -19.26
N ALA A 293 -28.60 20.03 -18.19
CA ALA A 293 -28.15 20.69 -16.95
C ALA A 293 -26.94 20.04 -16.27
N TRP A 294 -26.61 18.79 -16.61
CA TRP A 294 -25.44 18.06 -16.07
C TRP A 294 -24.20 18.23 -16.96
N GLY A 295 -24.38 18.71 -18.19
CA GLY A 295 -23.31 18.85 -19.18
C GLY A 295 -22.11 19.64 -18.62
N ASP A 296 -20.89 19.14 -18.89
CA ASP A 296 -19.60 19.71 -18.53
C ASP A 296 -19.38 19.92 -17.01
N LYS A 297 -20.23 19.33 -16.17
CA LYS A 297 -20.09 19.31 -14.70
C LYS A 297 -19.52 17.98 -14.21
N LEU A 298 -18.86 18.01 -13.06
CA LEU A 298 -18.42 16.80 -12.38
C LEU A 298 -19.62 16.03 -11.83
N LEU A 299 -19.81 14.81 -12.32
CA LEU A 299 -20.84 13.90 -11.88
C LEU A 299 -20.21 12.76 -11.10
N THR A 300 -20.73 12.52 -9.90
CA THR A 300 -20.36 11.40 -9.04
C THR A 300 -21.53 10.43 -8.94
N VAL A 301 -21.26 9.14 -9.05
CA VAL A 301 -22.21 8.07 -8.81
C VAL A 301 -21.87 7.31 -7.54
N GLN A 302 -22.92 6.90 -6.82
CA GLN A 302 -22.86 5.92 -5.74
C GLN A 302 -23.79 4.77 -6.09
N VAL A 303 -23.27 3.54 -6.13
CA VAL A 303 -24.03 2.34 -6.50
C VAL A 303 -24.31 1.53 -5.26
N PHE A 304 -25.59 1.15 -5.07
CA PHE A 304 -26.07 0.36 -3.95
C PHE A 304 -26.62 -0.96 -4.48
N ALA A 305 -26.32 -2.06 -3.81
CA ALA A 305 -26.89 -3.37 -4.14
C ALA A 305 -28.20 -3.59 -3.40
N TRP A 306 -29.09 -4.37 -3.99
CA TRP A 306 -30.29 -4.86 -3.31
C TRP A 306 -29.97 -6.06 -2.45
N ASP A 307 -30.21 -5.94 -1.15
CA ASP A 307 -30.12 -7.05 -0.22
C ASP A 307 -31.45 -7.82 -0.24
N THR A 308 -31.41 -9.03 -0.82
CA THR A 308 -32.59 -9.89 -0.94
C THR A 308 -33.07 -10.40 0.42
N THR A 309 -32.17 -10.55 1.39
CA THR A 309 -32.50 -11.03 2.73
C THR A 309 -33.23 -9.96 3.54
N ALA A 310 -32.70 -8.74 3.50
CA ALA A 310 -33.33 -7.59 4.17
C ALA A 310 -34.47 -6.98 3.36
N SER A 311 -34.68 -7.37 2.10
CA SER A 311 -35.63 -6.74 1.16
C SER A 311 -35.48 -5.21 1.11
N ALA A 312 -34.23 -4.73 1.08
CA ALA A 312 -33.88 -3.32 1.11
C ALA A 312 -32.59 -3.04 0.35
N TRP A 313 -32.35 -1.77 0.02
CA TRP A 313 -31.03 -1.34 -0.47
C TRP A 313 -29.99 -1.41 0.65
N GLU A 314 -28.77 -1.85 0.31
CA GLU A 314 -27.65 -1.73 1.27
C GLU A 314 -27.53 -0.28 1.75
N LYS A 315 -27.17 -0.08 3.03
CA LYS A 315 -27.05 1.27 3.62
C LYS A 315 -25.89 2.05 3.07
N GLU A 316 -24.79 1.34 2.76
CA GLU A 316 -23.56 1.92 2.22
C GLU A 316 -23.41 1.57 0.75
N PRO A 317 -22.83 2.48 -0.05
CA PRO A 317 -22.58 2.19 -1.45
C PRO A 317 -21.54 1.06 -1.60
N ILE A 318 -21.79 0.16 -2.54
CA ILE A 318 -20.87 -0.93 -2.89
C ILE A 318 -19.88 -0.52 -3.98
N ALA A 319 -20.16 0.56 -4.70
CA ALA A 319 -19.26 1.11 -5.70
C ALA A 319 -19.48 2.61 -5.88
N THR A 320 -18.46 3.29 -6.37
CA THR A 320 -18.50 4.72 -6.72
C THR A 320 -17.63 5.01 -7.93
N SER A 321 -17.94 6.10 -8.60
CA SER A 321 -17.05 6.69 -9.60
C SER A 321 -17.43 8.14 -9.85
N ASP A 322 -16.50 8.89 -10.43
CA ASP A 322 -16.75 10.28 -10.80
C ASP A 322 -16.01 10.65 -12.10
N ARG A 323 -16.64 11.53 -12.86
CA ARG A 323 -16.10 12.11 -14.09
C ARG A 323 -16.92 13.29 -14.53
N VAL A 324 -16.35 14.17 -15.33
CA VAL A 324 -17.09 15.23 -16.01
C VAL A 324 -18.02 14.62 -17.08
N VAL A 325 -19.27 15.09 -17.11
CA VAL A 325 -20.25 14.69 -18.12
C VAL A 325 -19.84 15.28 -19.47
N TRP A 326 -19.82 14.46 -20.52
CA TRP A 326 -19.67 14.96 -21.88
C TRP A 326 -21.00 15.55 -22.36
N GLY A 327 -21.17 16.87 -22.22
CA GLY A 327 -22.41 17.57 -22.45
C GLY A 327 -22.93 17.43 -23.90
N LYS A 328 -22.05 17.62 -24.90
CA LYS A 328 -22.41 17.46 -26.33
C LYS A 328 -22.93 16.06 -26.66
N GLY A 329 -22.40 15.02 -26.02
CA GLY A 329 -22.80 13.63 -26.22
C GLY A 329 -23.93 13.17 -25.31
N LYS A 330 -24.35 13.98 -24.34
CA LYS A 330 -25.32 13.60 -23.30
C LYS A 330 -24.95 12.28 -22.65
N LEU A 331 -23.68 12.17 -22.25
CA LEU A 331 -23.04 10.92 -21.88
C LEU A 331 -22.10 11.09 -20.69
N TRP A 332 -22.20 10.16 -19.74
CA TRP A 332 -21.20 9.94 -18.72
C TRP A 332 -20.81 8.46 -18.72
N GLN A 333 -19.52 8.15 -18.63
CA GLN A 333 -19.03 6.78 -18.50
C GLN A 333 -17.69 6.73 -17.80
N HIS A 334 -17.53 5.77 -16.91
CA HIS A 334 -16.26 5.55 -16.22
C HIS A 334 -16.16 4.16 -15.58
N THR A 335 -14.93 3.75 -15.22
CA THR A 335 -14.69 2.57 -14.38
C THR A 335 -15.20 2.78 -12.97
N LEU A 336 -15.76 1.75 -12.37
CA LEU A 336 -16.19 1.75 -10.97
C LEU A 336 -15.03 1.38 -10.04
N SER A 337 -14.94 2.10 -8.94
CA SER A 337 -14.19 1.68 -7.76
C SER A 337 -15.14 0.98 -6.81
N LEU A 338 -14.88 -0.28 -6.46
CA LEU A 338 -15.70 -1.03 -5.53
C LEU A 338 -15.36 -0.65 -4.09
N LEU A 339 -16.36 -0.67 -3.23
CA LEU A 339 -16.28 -0.23 -1.85
C LEU A 339 -16.70 -1.37 -0.91
N ALA A 340 -15.90 -1.61 0.13
CA ALA A 340 -16.26 -2.53 1.20
C ALA A 340 -15.85 -1.95 2.56
N PRO A 341 -16.70 -2.04 3.60
CA PRO A 341 -16.32 -1.60 4.93
C PRO A 341 -15.01 -2.27 5.37
N ALA A 342 -14.09 -1.48 5.92
CA ALA A 342 -12.80 -1.98 6.36
C ALA A 342 -12.97 -3.14 7.35
N GLY A 343 -12.23 -4.24 7.15
CA GLY A 343 -12.31 -5.44 7.98
C GLY A 343 -13.58 -6.27 7.81
N SER A 344 -14.50 -5.93 6.89
CA SER A 344 -15.67 -6.75 6.56
C SER A 344 -15.29 -8.06 5.87
N ALA A 345 -16.22 -9.03 5.84
CA ALA A 345 -16.03 -10.27 5.07
C ALA A 345 -15.83 -9.98 3.58
N ARG A 346 -16.56 -9.00 3.02
CA ARG A 346 -16.44 -8.53 1.65
C ARG A 346 -15.03 -7.96 1.37
N ALA A 347 -14.51 -7.11 2.26
CA ALA A 347 -13.16 -6.56 2.10
C ALA A 347 -12.11 -7.65 2.11
N ARG A 348 -12.17 -8.59 3.07
CA ARG A 348 -11.23 -9.73 3.13
C ARG A 348 -11.31 -10.64 1.90
N ALA A 349 -12.50 -10.88 1.37
CA ALA A 349 -12.67 -11.66 0.15
C ALA A 349 -12.02 -10.96 -1.06
N TRP A 350 -12.25 -9.65 -1.21
CA TRP A 350 -11.68 -8.86 -2.30
C TRP A 350 -10.18 -8.56 -2.16
N GLU A 351 -9.62 -8.69 -0.97
CA GLU A 351 -8.16 -8.67 -0.76
C GLU A 351 -7.48 -9.95 -1.23
N LYS A 352 -8.20 -11.07 -1.09
CA LYS A 352 -7.69 -12.39 -1.45
C LYS A 352 -7.92 -12.71 -2.92
N ASP A 353 -9.10 -12.35 -3.44
CA ASP A 353 -9.54 -12.67 -4.77
C ASP A 353 -9.85 -11.39 -5.57
N LYS A 354 -10.08 -11.52 -6.87
CA LYS A 354 -10.43 -10.39 -7.74
C LYS A 354 -11.76 -9.78 -7.31
N PRO A 355 -11.82 -8.46 -7.02
CA PRO A 355 -13.06 -7.78 -6.65
C PRO A 355 -14.10 -7.85 -7.78
N ALA A 356 -15.32 -8.26 -7.47
CA ALA A 356 -16.41 -8.39 -8.44
C ALA A 356 -17.76 -8.01 -7.84
N LEU A 357 -18.66 -7.49 -8.69
CA LEU A 357 -20.05 -7.24 -8.34
C LEU A 357 -20.91 -8.42 -8.80
N PRO A 358 -21.82 -8.95 -7.96
CA PRO A 358 -22.74 -10.01 -8.36
C PRO A 358 -23.76 -9.51 -9.39
N ALA A 359 -24.34 -10.40 -10.15
CA ALA A 359 -25.52 -10.07 -10.96
C ALA A 359 -26.71 -9.78 -10.03
N GLY A 360 -27.50 -8.73 -10.32
CA GLY A 360 -28.63 -8.39 -9.46
C GLY A 360 -29.27 -7.04 -9.74
N LYS A 361 -30.11 -6.62 -8.80
CA LYS A 361 -30.79 -5.32 -8.81
C LYS A 361 -29.92 -4.29 -8.11
N TYR A 362 -29.78 -3.11 -8.71
CA TYR A 362 -28.94 -2.01 -8.24
C TYR A 362 -29.66 -0.69 -8.27
N LEU A 363 -29.25 0.22 -7.39
CA LEU A 363 -29.64 1.62 -7.35
C LEU A 363 -28.39 2.46 -7.58
N VAL A 364 -28.41 3.40 -8.52
CA VAL A 364 -27.39 4.42 -8.64
C VAL A 364 -27.94 5.76 -8.18
N LYS A 365 -27.28 6.37 -7.19
CA LYS A 365 -27.52 7.75 -6.78
C LYS A 365 -26.55 8.65 -7.51
N VAL A 366 -27.06 9.76 -8.06
CA VAL A 366 -26.32 10.69 -8.90
C VAL A 366 -26.18 12.02 -8.19
N PHE A 367 -24.95 12.53 -8.17
CA PHE A 367 -24.60 13.84 -7.62
C PHE A 367 -23.91 14.65 -8.71
N VAL A 368 -24.28 15.91 -8.85
CA VAL A 368 -23.67 16.83 -9.82
C VAL A 368 -23.09 18.02 -9.08
N THR A 369 -21.77 18.10 -9.09
CA THR A 369 -21.01 19.09 -8.32
C THR A 369 -20.64 20.27 -9.20
N SER A 370 -20.82 21.48 -8.70
CA SER A 370 -20.11 22.65 -9.22
C SER A 370 -18.67 22.62 -8.69
N ASN A 371 -17.67 22.81 -9.56
CA ASN A 371 -16.25 22.71 -9.19
C ASN A 371 -15.76 23.77 -8.18
N ASP A 372 -16.60 24.73 -7.79
CA ASP A 372 -16.19 25.84 -6.91
C ASP A 372 -15.88 25.39 -5.48
N LYS A 373 -16.61 24.38 -4.98
CA LYS A 373 -16.36 23.79 -3.67
C LYS A 373 -14.96 23.16 -3.56
N ALA A 374 -14.54 22.47 -4.60
CA ALA A 374 -13.23 21.82 -4.67
C ALA A 374 -12.07 22.81 -4.81
N LYS A 375 -12.30 24.08 -5.21
CA LYS A 375 -11.27 25.11 -5.25
C LYS A 375 -10.85 25.57 -3.87
N THR A 376 -11.79 25.57 -2.91
CA THR A 376 -11.55 25.98 -1.51
C THR A 376 -11.17 24.81 -0.62
N ASP A 377 -11.80 23.65 -0.82
CA ASP A 377 -11.48 22.39 -0.11
C ASP A 377 -11.33 21.24 -1.10
N TRP A 378 -10.09 20.92 -1.42
CA TRP A 378 -9.78 19.84 -2.35
C TRP A 378 -10.19 18.43 -1.86
N LYS A 379 -10.46 18.27 -0.56
CA LYS A 379 -10.97 17.02 0.04
C LYS A 379 -12.49 16.94 0.03
N ALA A 380 -13.18 18.01 -0.35
CA ALA A 380 -14.63 18.03 -0.35
C ALA A 380 -15.22 16.87 -1.16
N LYS A 381 -16.21 16.20 -0.55
CA LYS A 381 -17.00 15.14 -1.20
C LYS A 381 -18.37 15.71 -1.57
N PRO A 382 -19.09 15.10 -2.54
CA PRO A 382 -20.44 15.52 -2.86
C PRO A 382 -21.35 15.54 -1.63
N GLY A 383 -22.10 16.62 -1.46
CA GLY A 383 -23.05 16.80 -0.37
C GLY A 383 -24.50 16.48 -0.80
N ALA A 384 -25.42 16.52 0.16
CA ALA A 384 -26.84 16.29 -0.12
C ALA A 384 -27.45 17.34 -1.06
N ASP A 385 -26.93 18.54 -1.07
CA ASP A 385 -27.30 19.67 -1.95
C ASP A 385 -26.97 19.39 -3.44
N GLU A 386 -26.03 18.52 -3.69
CA GLU A 386 -25.58 18.12 -5.04
C GLU A 386 -26.31 16.89 -5.57
N PHE A 387 -27.13 16.24 -4.75
CA PHE A 387 -27.95 15.10 -5.13
C PHE A 387 -29.02 15.51 -6.16
N VAL A 388 -28.99 14.87 -7.33
CA VAL A 388 -29.91 15.17 -8.43
C VAL A 388 -30.95 14.07 -8.69
N GLY A 389 -30.77 12.90 -8.08
CA GLY A 389 -31.74 11.81 -8.13
C GLY A 389 -31.10 10.43 -8.21
N GLU A 390 -31.97 9.41 -8.39
CA GLU A 390 -31.57 8.01 -8.39
C GLU A 390 -32.24 7.20 -9.48
N ILE A 391 -31.63 6.07 -9.87
CA ILE A 391 -32.10 5.19 -10.95
C ILE A 391 -31.93 3.74 -10.49
N GLU A 392 -33.01 2.96 -10.56
CA GLU A 392 -32.97 1.51 -10.38
C GLU A 392 -32.70 0.81 -11.70
N PHE A 393 -31.87 -0.25 -11.67
CA PHE A 393 -31.54 -1.04 -12.86
C PHE A 393 -31.11 -2.46 -12.49
N GLN A 394 -31.11 -3.36 -13.49
CA GLN A 394 -30.56 -4.71 -13.38
C GLN A 394 -29.19 -4.74 -14.05
N ALA A 395 -28.21 -5.41 -13.43
CA ALA A 395 -26.89 -5.54 -14.01
C ALA A 395 -26.34 -6.97 -13.91
N ARG A 396 -25.52 -7.31 -14.91
CA ARG A 396 -24.63 -8.48 -14.94
C ARG A 396 -23.23 -7.95 -15.19
N TRP A 397 -22.67 -7.31 -14.22
CA TRP A 397 -21.39 -6.63 -14.33
C TRP A 397 -20.34 -7.48 -15.04
N ARG A 398 -19.83 -6.96 -16.15
CA ARG A 398 -18.74 -7.55 -16.92
C ARG A 398 -17.58 -6.58 -16.97
N GLU A 399 -16.38 -7.11 -17.14
CA GLU A 399 -15.19 -6.30 -17.28
C GLU A 399 -14.95 -5.90 -18.73
N GLY A 400 -14.21 -4.80 -18.87
CA GLY A 400 -13.78 -4.26 -20.14
C GLY A 400 -14.69 -3.17 -20.71
N TYR A 401 -14.06 -2.25 -21.40
CA TYR A 401 -14.71 -1.11 -22.05
C TYR A 401 -15.86 -1.50 -22.99
N GLY A 402 -15.72 -2.62 -23.69
CA GLY A 402 -16.74 -3.13 -24.61
C GLY A 402 -17.97 -3.77 -23.95
N ALA A 403 -17.94 -3.98 -22.63
CA ALA A 403 -18.96 -4.70 -21.87
C ALA A 403 -19.64 -3.84 -20.78
N MET A 404 -19.70 -2.53 -20.99
CA MET A 404 -20.25 -1.57 -20.03
C MET A 404 -21.69 -1.90 -19.65
N THR A 405 -22.01 -1.70 -18.37
CA THR A 405 -23.41 -1.62 -17.94
C THR A 405 -23.96 -0.26 -18.34
N VAL A 406 -25.02 -0.24 -19.13
CA VAL A 406 -25.64 0.97 -19.68
C VAL A 406 -26.95 1.27 -18.95
N VAL A 407 -27.09 2.51 -18.48
CA VAL A 407 -28.29 3.00 -17.77
C VAL A 407 -28.79 4.28 -18.42
N ASP A 408 -30.10 4.38 -18.65
CA ASP A 408 -30.77 5.54 -19.21
C ASP A 408 -30.98 6.60 -18.12
N ALA A 409 -30.21 7.69 -18.18
CA ALA A 409 -30.25 8.76 -17.17
C ALA A 409 -31.52 9.62 -17.26
N SER A 410 -32.29 9.57 -18.38
CA SER A 410 -33.59 10.25 -18.45
C SER A 410 -34.64 9.67 -17.50
N ARG A 411 -34.35 8.48 -16.91
CA ARG A 411 -35.20 7.80 -15.93
C ARG A 411 -34.91 8.22 -14.50
N THR A 412 -33.99 9.17 -14.27
CA THR A 412 -33.65 9.66 -12.94
C THR A 412 -34.89 10.19 -12.22
N LYS A 413 -35.12 9.71 -11.00
CA LYS A 413 -36.17 10.18 -10.10
C LYS A 413 -35.50 10.90 -8.90
N ARG A 414 -36.12 11.97 -8.44
CA ARG A 414 -35.67 12.75 -7.28
C ARG A 414 -36.40 12.33 -6.02
#